data_50d25e89345ed33de447219c7a439c3b
#
_entry.id   50d25e89345ed33de447219c7a439c3b
#
_cell.length_a   1.000
_cell.length_b   1.000
_cell.length_c   1.000
_cell.angle_alpha   90.00
_cell.angle_beta   90.00
_cell.angle_gamma   90.00
#
_symmetry.space_group_name_H-M   'P 1'
#
loop_
_entity.id
_entity.type
_entity.pdbx_description
1 polymer ?
#
loop_
_entity_poly.entity_id
_entity_poly.type
_entity_poly.pdbx_seq_one_letter_code
_entity_poly.pdbx_strand_id
1 'polypeptide(L)'
;MKVLVVGGGGREHAICWKLAQSPKVTELYCAPGNGGIAQVAQCVPIKATDVEAMVQWAKDNAMDFVMVAPDDPLALGMVDALEAAGIPAFGPRANAAIIEASKAFSKELMRKYHIPTAKYETFTDMDAALAYVRAEGAPIVVKADGLALGKGVVVASTVEEAETAVREMMEGHKFGASGSTVVIEECMVGPEVTVLAFCDGEHLVPMLSSQDHKRAYDGNQGPNTGGMGAFCPSPKYTPEIARRCMDEIFLPTVAAMQAEGRPFKGVIYFGLMLTKDGPKVVEYNARFGDPETQPLLSMLDTDLMDIFQACVDGTLDQLEIKWKDGAACCIVLASGGYPVKYQSGYPISGLEEAGKLATVFHAGTKIGEDGAVLTAGGRVLGVTATGKDLEDAIAKAYAACKPISFQDMHFRTDIGKV
;
A
#
# COMPACT_ATOMS: atom_id res chain seq x y z
N MET A 1 -23.87 7.74 -9.50
CA MET A 1 -23.07 8.48 -8.52
C MET A 1 -21.86 9.10 -9.22
N LYS A 2 -21.53 10.31 -8.81
CA LYS A 2 -20.27 10.98 -9.17
C LYS A 2 -19.22 10.66 -8.12
N VAL A 3 -18.15 10.03 -8.52
CA VAL A 3 -17.09 9.54 -7.61
C VAL A 3 -15.75 10.17 -7.96
N LEU A 4 -15.03 10.66 -6.94
CA LEU A 4 -13.67 11.16 -7.05
C LEU A 4 -12.73 10.19 -6.32
N VAL A 5 -11.65 9.77 -7.00
CA VAL A 5 -10.51 9.05 -6.39
C VAL A 5 -9.35 10.02 -6.23
N VAL A 6 -8.80 10.11 -5.03
CA VAL A 6 -7.63 10.95 -4.73
C VAL A 6 -6.37 10.11 -4.87
N GLY A 7 -5.42 10.61 -5.64
CA GLY A 7 -4.12 9.98 -5.90
C GLY A 7 -3.81 9.83 -7.38
N GLY A 8 -2.69 9.23 -7.72
CA GLY A 8 -2.22 9.13 -9.12
C GLY A 8 -1.26 7.98 -9.38
N GLY A 9 -1.20 6.99 -8.51
CA GLY A 9 -0.32 5.82 -8.66
C GLY A 9 -1.00 4.60 -9.26
N GLY A 10 -0.29 3.48 -9.27
CA GLY A 10 -0.81 2.21 -9.79
C GLY A 10 -1.98 1.67 -9.00
N ARG A 11 -1.96 1.82 -7.69
CA ARG A 11 -3.08 1.53 -6.80
C ARG A 11 -4.33 2.31 -7.18
N GLU A 12 -4.21 3.60 -7.41
CA GLU A 12 -5.32 4.46 -7.80
C GLU A 12 -5.86 4.08 -9.18
N HIS A 13 -4.98 3.70 -10.11
CA HIS A 13 -5.43 3.20 -11.42
C HIS A 13 -6.26 1.92 -11.28
N ALA A 14 -5.82 0.97 -10.46
CA ALA A 14 -6.57 -0.27 -10.21
C ALA A 14 -7.93 0.01 -9.55
N ILE A 15 -7.98 0.96 -8.60
CA ILE A 15 -9.24 1.39 -7.96
C ILE A 15 -10.17 2.04 -8.98
N CYS A 16 -9.70 2.96 -9.78
CA CYS A 16 -10.49 3.60 -10.85
C CYS A 16 -10.99 2.57 -11.86
N TRP A 17 -10.12 1.66 -12.29
CA TRP A 17 -10.47 0.58 -13.21
C TRP A 17 -11.59 -0.31 -12.66
N LYS A 18 -11.54 -0.64 -11.38
CA LYS A 18 -12.58 -1.46 -10.73
C LYS A 18 -13.88 -0.67 -10.52
N LEU A 19 -13.81 0.59 -10.10
CA LEU A 19 -14.98 1.46 -9.94
C LEU A 19 -15.69 1.74 -11.27
N ALA A 20 -14.94 1.86 -12.37
CA ALA A 20 -15.52 2.05 -13.71
C ALA A 20 -16.40 0.87 -14.17
N GLN A 21 -16.25 -0.31 -13.56
CA GLN A 21 -17.08 -1.49 -13.82
C GLN A 21 -18.41 -1.46 -13.04
N SER A 22 -18.54 -0.59 -12.05
CA SER A 22 -19.75 -0.50 -11.23
C SER A 22 -20.88 0.22 -11.98
N PRO A 23 -22.09 -0.37 -12.07
CA PRO A 23 -23.24 0.31 -12.64
C PRO A 23 -23.72 1.51 -11.80
N LYS A 24 -23.28 1.60 -10.54
CA LYS A 24 -23.60 2.72 -9.65
C LYS A 24 -22.75 3.97 -9.92
N VAL A 25 -21.58 3.82 -10.52
CA VAL A 25 -20.68 4.92 -10.85
C VAL A 25 -21.01 5.45 -12.24
N THR A 26 -21.60 6.64 -12.32
CA THR A 26 -22.00 7.27 -13.59
C THR A 26 -20.96 8.24 -14.13
N GLU A 27 -20.20 8.89 -13.22
CA GLU A 27 -19.07 9.76 -13.56
C GLU A 27 -17.92 9.46 -12.60
N LEU A 28 -16.73 9.26 -13.16
CA LEU A 28 -15.53 8.94 -12.39
C LEU A 28 -14.43 9.98 -12.66
N TYR A 29 -13.89 10.51 -11.57
CA TYR A 29 -12.81 11.49 -11.57
C TYR A 29 -11.63 10.97 -10.74
N CYS A 30 -10.43 11.42 -11.06
CA CYS A 30 -9.23 11.12 -10.28
C CYS A 30 -8.33 12.36 -10.21
N ALA A 31 -7.83 12.67 -9.03
CA ALA A 31 -6.97 13.84 -8.81
C ALA A 31 -5.70 13.47 -8.06
N PRO A 32 -4.51 13.67 -8.65
CA PRO A 32 -4.27 14.23 -9.98
C PRO A 32 -4.42 13.21 -11.12
N GLY A 33 -4.49 11.90 -10.84
CA GLY A 33 -4.50 10.85 -11.85
C GLY A 33 -3.13 10.62 -12.51
N ASN A 34 -3.13 9.89 -13.61
CA ASN A 34 -1.96 9.62 -14.44
C ASN A 34 -2.38 9.28 -15.89
N GLY A 35 -1.43 8.93 -16.75
CA GLY A 35 -1.68 8.67 -18.15
C GLY A 35 -2.61 7.48 -18.44
N GLY A 36 -2.63 6.47 -17.58
CA GLY A 36 -3.56 5.33 -17.72
C GLY A 36 -4.92 5.59 -17.11
N ILE A 37 -4.97 6.27 -15.99
CA ILE A 37 -6.24 6.67 -15.33
C ILE A 37 -7.08 7.55 -16.27
N ALA A 38 -6.44 8.39 -17.08
CA ALA A 38 -7.11 9.23 -18.07
C ALA A 38 -7.97 8.44 -19.08
N GLN A 39 -7.76 7.13 -19.23
CA GLN A 39 -8.55 6.26 -20.11
C GLN A 39 -9.86 5.78 -19.48
N VAL A 40 -9.97 5.79 -18.15
CA VAL A 40 -11.13 5.28 -17.40
C VAL A 40 -11.81 6.32 -16.52
N ALA A 41 -11.16 7.45 -16.27
CA ALA A 41 -11.63 8.53 -15.42
C ALA A 41 -11.21 9.89 -15.98
N GLN A 42 -11.90 10.94 -15.57
CA GLN A 42 -11.46 12.30 -15.87
C GLN A 42 -10.43 12.74 -14.82
N CYS A 43 -9.21 13.03 -15.26
CA CYS A 43 -8.15 13.53 -14.39
C CYS A 43 -8.37 15.01 -14.06
N VAL A 44 -8.15 15.37 -12.80
CA VAL A 44 -8.30 16.74 -12.27
C VAL A 44 -6.95 17.19 -11.73
N PRO A 45 -6.40 18.33 -12.15
CA PRO A 45 -5.04 18.75 -11.80
C PRO A 45 -4.97 19.36 -10.39
N ILE A 46 -5.31 18.57 -9.38
CA ILE A 46 -5.19 18.93 -7.95
C ILE A 46 -4.24 17.93 -7.30
N LYS A 47 -3.25 18.43 -6.55
CA LYS A 47 -2.34 17.57 -5.80
C LYS A 47 -3.08 16.80 -4.72
N ALA A 48 -2.75 15.52 -4.54
CA ALA A 48 -3.36 14.67 -3.53
C ALA A 48 -3.27 15.22 -2.11
N THR A 49 -2.24 16.02 -1.80
CA THR A 49 -2.03 16.64 -0.49
C THR A 49 -2.69 18.00 -0.31
N ASP A 50 -3.27 18.56 -1.36
CA ASP A 50 -3.98 19.84 -1.27
C ASP A 50 -5.43 19.61 -0.81
N VAL A 51 -5.59 19.45 0.50
CA VAL A 51 -6.87 19.13 1.15
C VAL A 51 -7.93 20.19 0.86
N GLU A 52 -7.58 21.47 1.00
CA GLU A 52 -8.54 22.58 0.79
C GLU A 52 -9.06 22.62 -0.65
N ALA A 53 -8.16 22.58 -1.63
CA ALA A 53 -8.53 22.59 -3.05
C ALA A 53 -9.35 21.36 -3.44
N MET A 54 -8.99 20.18 -2.89
CA MET A 54 -9.69 18.93 -3.16
C MET A 54 -11.14 18.95 -2.65
N VAL A 55 -11.33 19.39 -1.41
CA VAL A 55 -12.67 19.50 -0.80
C VAL A 55 -13.52 20.54 -1.54
N GLN A 56 -12.94 21.67 -1.88
CA GLN A 56 -13.65 22.73 -2.60
C GLN A 56 -14.08 22.26 -4.00
N TRP A 57 -13.19 21.58 -4.73
CA TRP A 57 -13.52 21.03 -6.04
C TRP A 57 -14.63 19.97 -5.94
N ALA A 58 -14.57 19.08 -4.96
CA ALA A 58 -15.59 18.07 -4.72
C ALA A 58 -16.97 18.68 -4.44
N LYS A 59 -17.03 19.78 -3.69
CA LYS A 59 -18.25 20.54 -3.43
C LYS A 59 -18.79 21.21 -4.71
N ASP A 60 -17.92 21.93 -5.42
CA ASP A 60 -18.31 22.71 -6.61
C ASP A 60 -18.79 21.81 -7.75
N ASN A 61 -18.31 20.58 -7.82
CA ASN A 61 -18.68 19.59 -8.83
C ASN A 61 -19.70 18.55 -8.32
N ALA A 62 -20.25 18.75 -7.13
CA ALA A 62 -21.31 17.91 -6.55
C ALA A 62 -20.95 16.42 -6.51
N MET A 63 -19.75 16.09 -6.01
CA MET A 63 -19.34 14.70 -5.83
C MET A 63 -20.22 14.00 -4.78
N ASP A 64 -20.71 12.82 -5.12
CA ASP A 64 -21.51 11.99 -4.23
C ASP A 64 -20.63 11.19 -3.26
N PHE A 65 -19.40 10.91 -3.64
CA PHE A 65 -18.49 10.07 -2.88
C PHE A 65 -17.03 10.37 -3.25
N VAL A 66 -16.13 10.35 -2.25
CA VAL A 66 -14.69 10.51 -2.46
C VAL A 66 -13.94 9.34 -1.82
N MET A 67 -13.08 8.70 -2.60
CA MET A 67 -12.15 7.67 -2.13
C MET A 67 -10.76 8.27 -1.98
N VAL A 68 -10.25 8.33 -0.75
CA VAL A 68 -8.92 8.87 -0.43
C VAL A 68 -7.93 7.72 -0.33
N ALA A 69 -7.07 7.58 -1.34
CA ALA A 69 -6.23 6.39 -1.47
C ALA A 69 -4.85 6.51 -0.80
N PRO A 70 -4.07 7.61 -0.93
CA PRO A 70 -2.71 7.67 -0.38
C PRO A 70 -2.67 7.99 1.12
N ASP A 71 -1.55 7.64 1.74
CA ASP A 71 -1.26 7.87 3.16
C ASP A 71 -1.19 9.36 3.55
N ASP A 72 -0.48 10.19 2.76
CA ASP A 72 -0.29 11.61 3.08
C ASP A 72 -1.62 12.37 3.25
N PRO A 73 -2.57 12.36 2.30
CA PRO A 73 -3.84 13.05 2.48
C PRO A 73 -4.67 12.48 3.62
N LEU A 74 -4.60 11.18 3.90
CA LEU A 74 -5.27 10.57 5.05
C LEU A 74 -4.72 11.13 6.37
N ALA A 75 -3.41 11.20 6.50
CA ALA A 75 -2.75 11.76 7.68
C ALA A 75 -3.03 13.27 7.85
N LEU A 76 -3.20 14.00 6.74
CA LEU A 76 -3.54 15.43 6.73
C LEU A 76 -5.02 15.71 7.05
N GLY A 77 -5.85 14.70 7.22
CA GLY A 77 -7.26 14.86 7.59
C GLY A 77 -8.20 15.15 6.41
N MET A 78 -7.90 14.68 5.22
CA MET A 78 -8.78 14.90 4.06
C MET A 78 -10.16 14.26 4.25
N VAL A 79 -10.24 13.07 4.85
CA VAL A 79 -11.52 12.42 5.15
C VAL A 79 -12.31 13.26 6.15
N ASP A 80 -11.67 13.76 7.21
CA ASP A 80 -12.30 14.65 8.19
C ASP A 80 -12.88 15.90 7.52
N ALA A 81 -12.12 16.52 6.62
CA ALA A 81 -12.54 17.73 5.91
C ALA A 81 -13.70 17.47 4.94
N LEU A 82 -13.69 16.33 4.23
CA LEU A 82 -14.78 15.93 3.33
C LEU A 82 -16.07 15.66 4.12
N GLU A 83 -15.99 14.92 5.22
CA GLU A 83 -17.13 14.64 6.08
C GLU A 83 -17.71 15.94 6.67
N ALA A 84 -16.86 16.86 7.12
CA ALA A 84 -17.29 18.19 7.60
C ALA A 84 -18.00 19.00 6.51
N ALA A 85 -17.69 18.77 5.24
CA ALA A 85 -18.36 19.37 4.09
C ALA A 85 -19.62 18.60 3.65
N GLY A 86 -20.00 17.54 4.36
CA GLY A 86 -21.15 16.71 4.04
C GLY A 86 -20.96 15.74 2.88
N ILE A 87 -19.71 15.44 2.51
CA ILE A 87 -19.38 14.52 1.42
C ILE A 87 -18.93 13.18 1.99
N PRO A 88 -19.62 12.06 1.71
CA PRO A 88 -19.18 10.74 2.12
C PRO A 88 -17.78 10.43 1.57
N ALA A 89 -16.90 9.94 2.42
CA ALA A 89 -15.51 9.65 2.07
C ALA A 89 -15.08 8.27 2.57
N PHE A 90 -14.38 7.53 1.74
CA PHE A 90 -13.76 6.27 2.10
C PHE A 90 -12.30 6.49 2.49
N GLY A 91 -11.96 6.04 3.66
CA GLY A 91 -10.64 6.12 4.27
C GLY A 91 -10.75 6.44 5.76
N PRO A 92 -9.70 6.20 6.53
CA PRO A 92 -9.69 6.56 7.95
C PRO A 92 -9.60 8.08 8.13
N ARG A 93 -10.20 8.57 9.21
CA ARG A 93 -9.93 9.93 9.71
C ARG A 93 -8.48 10.03 10.16
N ALA A 94 -7.95 11.24 10.27
CA ALA A 94 -6.57 11.47 10.67
C ALA A 94 -6.22 10.80 12.01
N ASN A 95 -7.17 10.81 12.97
CA ASN A 95 -6.95 10.17 14.27
C ASN A 95 -6.79 8.65 14.19
N ALA A 96 -7.38 7.98 13.20
CA ALA A 96 -7.22 6.55 12.95
C ALA A 96 -6.04 6.25 12.01
N ALA A 97 -5.76 7.14 11.05
CA ALA A 97 -4.61 7.03 10.14
C ALA A 97 -3.27 7.05 10.89
N ILE A 98 -3.23 7.46 12.14
CA ILE A 98 -2.05 7.43 13.00
C ILE A 98 -1.44 6.03 13.14
N ILE A 99 -2.23 4.97 12.92
CA ILE A 99 -1.73 3.58 12.98
C ILE A 99 -0.63 3.32 11.93
N GLU A 100 -0.61 4.07 10.84
CA GLU A 100 0.48 4.11 9.85
C GLU A 100 1.40 5.32 10.08
N ALA A 101 0.83 6.48 10.38
CA ALA A 101 1.57 7.73 10.49
C ALA A 101 2.56 7.74 11.67
N SER A 102 2.35 6.91 12.69
CA SER A 102 3.27 6.73 13.82
C SER A 102 3.49 5.26 14.14
N LYS A 103 4.71 4.79 13.90
CA LYS A 103 5.14 3.43 14.29
C LYS A 103 5.19 3.28 15.81
N ALA A 104 5.58 4.32 16.52
CA ALA A 104 5.57 4.35 17.98
C ALA A 104 4.16 4.13 18.52
N PHE A 105 3.17 4.84 17.97
CA PHE A 105 1.76 4.64 18.34
C PHE A 105 1.30 3.21 18.09
N SER A 106 1.57 2.65 16.90
CA SER A 106 1.12 1.30 16.56
C SER A 106 1.76 0.24 17.47
N LYS A 107 3.03 0.43 17.85
CA LYS A 107 3.72 -0.46 18.78
C LYS A 107 3.13 -0.40 20.20
N GLU A 108 2.85 0.79 20.71
CA GLU A 108 2.18 0.95 22.00
C GLU A 108 0.76 0.37 21.99
N LEU A 109 0.02 0.55 20.89
CA LEU A 109 -1.29 -0.07 20.71
C LEU A 109 -1.20 -1.60 20.81
N MET A 110 -0.26 -2.20 20.08
CA MET A 110 -0.06 -3.66 20.08
C MET A 110 0.38 -4.17 21.45
N ARG A 111 1.25 -3.45 22.15
CA ARG A 111 1.66 -3.79 23.52
C ARG A 111 0.47 -3.76 24.48
N LYS A 112 -0.30 -2.66 24.46
CA LYS A 112 -1.44 -2.43 25.36
C LYS A 112 -2.55 -3.48 25.19
N TYR A 113 -2.81 -3.89 23.96
CA TYR A 113 -3.89 -4.83 23.63
C TYR A 113 -3.40 -6.26 23.32
N HIS A 114 -2.15 -6.56 23.64
CA HIS A 114 -1.54 -7.89 23.51
C HIS A 114 -1.60 -8.46 22.07
N ILE A 115 -1.47 -7.60 21.07
CA ILE A 115 -1.39 -8.00 19.66
C ILE A 115 0.04 -8.45 19.36
N PRO A 116 0.24 -9.67 18.80
CA PRO A 116 1.57 -10.19 18.51
C PRO A 116 2.39 -9.32 17.56
N THR A 117 3.56 -8.89 18.00
CA THR A 117 4.53 -8.13 17.20
C THR A 117 5.94 -8.36 17.71
N ALA A 118 6.96 -7.85 17.03
CA ALA A 118 8.35 -7.89 17.45
C ALA A 118 8.56 -7.22 18.82
N LYS A 119 9.45 -7.76 19.65
CA LYS A 119 9.97 -7.07 20.83
C LYS A 119 10.57 -5.74 20.37
N TYR A 120 10.28 -4.64 21.06
CA TYR A 120 10.70 -3.32 20.64
C TYR A 120 10.89 -2.37 21.83
N GLU A 121 11.62 -1.28 21.58
CA GLU A 121 11.64 -0.06 22.39
C GLU A 121 11.64 1.19 21.51
N THR A 122 11.12 2.28 22.05
CA THR A 122 11.03 3.57 21.36
C THR A 122 11.96 4.58 22.03
N PHE A 123 12.69 5.35 21.24
CA PHE A 123 13.67 6.32 21.74
C PHE A 123 13.51 7.69 21.09
N THR A 124 13.56 8.71 21.93
CA THR A 124 13.69 10.12 21.53
C THR A 124 15.09 10.68 21.86
N ASP A 125 15.88 9.93 22.61
CA ASP A 125 17.26 10.23 22.95
C ASP A 125 18.21 9.28 22.22
N MET A 126 19.16 9.84 21.49
CA MET A 126 20.06 9.08 20.64
C MET A 126 21.04 8.20 21.46
N ASP A 127 21.57 8.72 22.56
CA ASP A 127 22.51 7.96 23.38
C ASP A 127 21.85 6.75 24.02
N ALA A 128 20.60 6.90 24.44
CA ALA A 128 19.79 5.77 24.94
C ALA A 128 19.51 4.74 23.83
N ALA A 129 19.22 5.18 22.61
CA ALA A 129 19.00 4.29 21.46
C ALA A 129 20.29 3.50 21.13
N LEU A 130 21.44 4.17 21.10
CA LEU A 130 22.74 3.53 20.85
C LEU A 130 23.08 2.51 21.94
N ALA A 131 22.85 2.86 23.21
CA ALA A 131 23.07 1.94 24.33
C ALA A 131 22.19 0.68 24.22
N TYR A 132 20.93 0.84 23.83
CA TYR A 132 20.01 -0.27 23.61
C TYR A 132 20.48 -1.20 22.48
N VAL A 133 20.90 -0.65 21.34
CA VAL A 133 21.44 -1.41 20.21
C VAL A 133 22.65 -2.24 20.64
N ARG A 134 23.58 -1.67 21.42
CA ARG A 134 24.76 -2.37 21.93
C ARG A 134 24.41 -3.49 22.90
N ALA A 135 23.38 -3.29 23.71
CA ALA A 135 22.92 -4.29 24.68
C ALA A 135 22.19 -5.47 24.02
N GLU A 136 21.32 -5.18 23.03
CA GLU A 136 20.56 -6.22 22.33
C GLU A 136 21.38 -6.95 21.27
N GLY A 137 22.38 -6.28 20.66
CA GLY A 137 23.19 -6.84 19.58
C GLY A 137 22.48 -6.83 18.22
N ALA A 138 23.00 -7.61 17.28
CA ALA A 138 22.48 -7.75 15.93
C ALA A 138 22.25 -9.23 15.56
N PRO A 139 21.37 -9.58 14.58
CA PRO A 139 20.61 -8.63 13.74
C PRO A 139 19.52 -7.89 14.52
N ILE A 140 19.21 -6.66 14.10
CA ILE A 140 18.23 -5.79 14.74
C ILE A 140 17.62 -4.84 13.71
N VAL A 141 16.41 -4.32 13.95
CA VAL A 141 15.72 -3.44 13.02
C VAL A 141 15.58 -2.06 13.64
N VAL A 142 15.98 -1.03 12.89
CA VAL A 142 15.85 0.39 13.27
C VAL A 142 14.87 1.05 12.34
N LYS A 143 13.83 1.67 12.89
CA LYS A 143 12.77 2.35 12.13
C LYS A 143 12.63 3.80 12.58
N ALA A 144 12.62 4.74 11.63
CA ALA A 144 12.20 6.12 11.91
C ALA A 144 10.69 6.13 12.14
N ASP A 145 10.22 6.89 13.13
CA ASP A 145 8.80 7.13 13.35
C ASP A 145 8.23 8.04 12.24
N GLY A 146 6.95 7.85 11.88
CA GLY A 146 6.27 8.64 10.87
C GLY A 146 6.33 8.06 9.45
N LEU A 147 5.74 8.83 8.52
CA LEU A 147 5.67 8.48 7.10
C LEU A 147 7.02 8.75 6.44
N ALA A 148 7.76 7.70 6.12
CA ALA A 148 9.09 7.77 5.50
C ALA A 148 9.15 7.08 4.14
N LEU A 149 8.02 6.87 3.48
CA LEU A 149 7.88 6.26 2.14
C LEU A 149 8.62 4.90 2.02
N GLY A 150 8.58 4.09 3.09
CA GLY A 150 9.27 2.80 3.14
C GLY A 150 10.80 2.90 3.26
N LYS A 151 11.38 4.10 3.30
CA LYS A 151 12.84 4.32 3.36
C LYS A 151 13.39 4.46 4.79
N GLY A 152 12.50 4.60 5.77
CA GLY A 152 12.84 4.79 7.18
C GLY A 152 13.04 3.47 7.96
N VAL A 153 13.35 2.37 7.28
CA VAL A 153 13.56 1.05 7.91
C VAL A 153 14.92 0.51 7.50
N VAL A 154 15.74 0.14 8.49
CA VAL A 154 17.04 -0.51 8.28
C VAL A 154 17.05 -1.82 9.05
N VAL A 155 17.19 -2.93 8.33
CA VAL A 155 17.50 -4.25 8.91
C VAL A 155 19.02 -4.35 9.00
N ALA A 156 19.55 -4.18 10.21
CA ALA A 156 20.99 -4.15 10.45
C ALA A 156 21.51 -5.55 10.79
N SER A 157 22.51 -6.00 10.04
CA SER A 157 23.17 -7.29 10.28
C SER A 157 24.25 -7.21 11.35
N THR A 158 24.76 -6.00 11.60
CA THR A 158 25.79 -5.72 12.62
C THR A 158 25.37 -4.57 13.53
N VAL A 159 26.00 -4.50 14.71
CA VAL A 159 25.78 -3.40 15.66
C VAL A 159 26.18 -2.06 15.03
N GLU A 160 27.27 -2.03 14.28
CA GLU A 160 27.77 -0.83 13.60
C GLU A 160 26.79 -0.29 12.57
N GLU A 161 26.16 -1.18 11.78
CA GLU A 161 25.09 -0.81 10.85
C GLU A 161 23.88 -0.20 11.58
N ALA A 162 23.49 -0.81 12.70
CA ALA A 162 22.38 -0.32 13.51
C ALA A 162 22.68 1.06 14.14
N GLU A 163 23.88 1.24 14.68
CA GLU A 163 24.32 2.54 15.22
C GLU A 163 24.35 3.63 14.15
N THR A 164 24.83 3.28 12.94
CA THR A 164 24.83 4.20 11.80
C THR A 164 23.40 4.60 11.44
N ALA A 165 22.48 3.63 11.38
CA ALA A 165 21.07 3.91 11.11
C ALA A 165 20.44 4.84 12.15
N VAL A 166 20.69 4.61 13.44
CA VAL A 166 20.21 5.49 14.53
C VAL A 166 20.72 6.92 14.35
N ARG A 167 22.01 7.08 14.09
CA ARG A 167 22.61 8.43 13.89
C ARG A 167 22.06 9.13 12.66
N GLU A 168 21.99 8.42 11.53
CA GLU A 168 21.44 9.00 10.28
C GLU A 168 19.98 9.42 10.42
N MET A 169 19.17 8.67 11.16
CA MET A 169 17.77 8.99 11.39
C MET A 169 17.60 10.17 12.36
N MET A 170 18.32 10.18 13.47
CA MET A 170 18.11 11.13 14.57
C MET A 170 18.91 12.44 14.40
N GLU A 171 20.13 12.39 13.89
CA GLU A 171 20.99 13.58 13.67
C GLU A 171 20.90 14.13 12.24
N GLY A 172 20.74 13.24 11.26
CA GLY A 172 20.91 13.57 9.84
C GLY A 172 19.76 14.33 9.21
N HIS A 173 18.68 14.61 9.93
CA HIS A 173 17.45 15.24 9.41
C HIS A 173 16.93 14.62 8.11
N LYS A 174 17.42 13.42 7.78
CA LYS A 174 17.10 12.68 6.54
C LYS A 174 15.60 12.44 6.36
N PHE A 175 14.87 12.35 7.46
CA PHE A 175 13.43 12.14 7.51
C PHE A 175 12.66 13.29 8.20
N GLY A 176 13.28 14.45 8.34
CA GLY A 176 12.67 15.60 9.00
C GLY A 176 12.20 15.26 10.43
N ALA A 177 11.01 15.69 10.79
CA ALA A 177 10.44 15.41 12.11
C ALA A 177 10.22 13.90 12.39
N SER A 178 10.06 13.09 11.34
CA SER A 178 9.90 11.62 11.47
C SER A 178 11.15 10.91 12.01
N GLY A 179 12.32 11.52 11.89
CA GLY A 179 13.59 11.00 12.40
C GLY A 179 13.88 11.30 13.87
N SER A 180 13.12 12.20 14.50
CA SER A 180 13.33 12.59 15.90
C SER A 180 13.03 11.47 16.90
N THR A 181 12.26 10.47 16.49
CA THR A 181 11.92 9.30 17.26
C THR A 181 12.27 8.06 16.44
N VAL A 182 12.89 7.08 17.07
CA VAL A 182 13.19 5.78 16.46
C VAL A 182 12.55 4.65 17.24
N VAL A 183 12.09 3.64 16.51
CA VAL A 183 11.62 2.37 17.07
C VAL A 183 12.67 1.31 16.73
N ILE A 184 13.17 0.62 17.73
CA ILE A 184 14.18 -0.43 17.58
C ILE A 184 13.53 -1.77 17.92
N GLU A 185 13.58 -2.71 16.98
CA GLU A 185 12.87 -3.98 17.07
C GLU A 185 13.81 -5.17 16.93
N GLU A 186 13.44 -6.30 17.54
CA GLU A 186 14.07 -7.59 17.20
C GLU A 186 13.88 -7.87 15.70
N CYS A 187 14.87 -8.51 15.10
CA CYS A 187 14.77 -8.99 13.73
C CYS A 187 14.00 -10.31 13.70
N MET A 188 12.72 -10.25 13.35
CA MET A 188 11.90 -11.46 13.20
C MET A 188 12.34 -12.27 11.98
N VAL A 189 12.17 -13.58 12.05
CA VAL A 189 12.53 -14.53 10.99
C VAL A 189 11.30 -15.32 10.57
N GLY A 190 11.09 -15.40 9.27
CA GLY A 190 9.97 -16.14 8.65
C GLY A 190 9.61 -15.55 7.30
N PRO A 191 8.69 -16.21 6.58
CA PRO A 191 8.12 -15.61 5.38
C PRO A 191 7.22 -14.42 5.73
N GLU A 192 7.31 -13.37 4.91
CA GLU A 192 6.40 -12.22 4.99
C GLU A 192 5.16 -12.48 4.15
N VAL A 193 4.00 -12.11 4.67
CA VAL A 193 2.71 -12.15 4.00
C VAL A 193 1.96 -10.86 4.32
N THR A 194 1.22 -10.38 3.34
CA THR A 194 0.37 -9.19 3.51
C THR A 194 -1.10 -9.59 3.44
N VAL A 195 -1.91 -9.08 4.37
CA VAL A 195 -3.36 -9.18 4.30
C VAL A 195 -3.95 -7.79 4.45
N LEU A 196 -4.65 -7.35 3.41
CA LEU A 196 -5.47 -6.15 3.48
C LEU A 196 -6.87 -6.55 3.95
N ALA A 197 -7.51 -5.67 4.71
CA ALA A 197 -8.87 -5.92 5.17
C ALA A 197 -9.74 -4.67 5.06
N PHE A 198 -10.96 -4.84 4.58
CA PHE A 198 -11.99 -3.80 4.66
C PHE A 198 -12.47 -3.67 6.11
N CYS A 199 -12.68 -2.45 6.55
CA CYS A 199 -13.15 -2.15 7.90
C CYS A 199 -14.15 -1.00 7.89
N ASP A 200 -15.24 -1.14 8.62
CA ASP A 200 -16.29 -0.12 8.75
C ASP A 200 -16.30 0.59 10.11
N GLY A 201 -15.27 0.36 10.92
CA GLY A 201 -15.14 0.86 12.28
C GLY A 201 -15.45 -0.18 13.34
N GLU A 202 -16.25 -1.17 13.03
CA GLU A 202 -16.66 -2.25 13.95
C GLU A 202 -16.39 -3.63 13.35
N HIS A 203 -16.72 -3.82 12.07
CA HIS A 203 -16.55 -5.09 11.36
C HIS A 203 -15.33 -5.05 10.45
N LEU A 204 -14.70 -6.21 10.29
CA LEU A 204 -13.52 -6.37 9.44
C LEU A 204 -13.70 -7.59 8.53
N VAL A 205 -13.42 -7.40 7.23
CA VAL A 205 -13.45 -8.48 6.23
C VAL A 205 -12.09 -8.54 5.52
N PRO A 206 -11.28 -9.59 5.76
CA PRO A 206 -10.01 -9.75 5.08
C PRO A 206 -10.19 -10.00 3.58
N MET A 207 -9.27 -9.45 2.78
CA MET A 207 -9.10 -9.80 1.37
C MET A 207 -8.29 -11.10 1.24
N LEU A 208 -8.06 -11.55 0.01
CA LEU A 208 -7.08 -12.59 -0.27
C LEU A 208 -5.71 -12.17 0.28
N SER A 209 -4.94 -13.14 0.77
CA SER A 209 -3.56 -12.88 1.16
C SER A 209 -2.71 -12.54 -0.06
N SER A 210 -1.67 -11.74 0.13
CA SER A 210 -0.72 -11.39 -0.93
C SER A 210 0.72 -11.45 -0.43
N GLN A 211 1.65 -11.45 -1.36
CA GLN A 211 3.08 -11.26 -1.10
C GLN A 211 3.63 -10.23 -2.09
N ASP A 212 4.38 -9.27 -1.57
CA ASP A 212 5.12 -8.29 -2.36
C ASP A 212 6.62 -8.62 -2.39
N HIS A 213 7.35 -7.95 -3.28
CA HIS A 213 8.78 -8.08 -3.43
C HIS A 213 9.42 -6.70 -3.32
N LYS A 214 9.98 -6.41 -2.14
CA LYS A 214 10.43 -5.05 -1.79
C LYS A 214 11.80 -4.68 -2.35
N ARG A 215 12.69 -5.65 -2.56
CA ARG A 215 14.03 -5.38 -3.09
C ARG A 215 14.03 -5.10 -4.59
N ALA A 216 14.92 -4.20 -5.01
CA ALA A 216 14.96 -3.71 -6.39
C ALA A 216 15.37 -4.77 -7.41
N TYR A 217 16.21 -5.73 -7.03
CA TYR A 217 16.84 -6.69 -7.94
C TYR A 217 16.52 -8.14 -7.59
N ASP A 218 16.68 -9.01 -8.61
CA ASP A 218 16.50 -10.45 -8.47
C ASP A 218 17.31 -11.02 -7.28
N GLY A 219 16.81 -12.10 -6.70
CA GLY A 219 17.42 -12.73 -5.52
C GLY A 219 17.30 -11.88 -4.26
N ASN A 220 16.33 -10.98 -4.19
CA ASN A 220 16.14 -10.05 -3.07
C ASN A 220 17.38 -9.20 -2.78
N GLN A 221 18.00 -8.70 -3.82
CA GLN A 221 19.18 -7.85 -3.74
C GLN A 221 18.86 -6.37 -3.97
N GLY A 222 19.80 -5.50 -3.59
CA GLY A 222 19.69 -4.06 -3.78
C GLY A 222 18.84 -3.36 -2.72
N PRO A 223 18.53 -2.07 -2.93
CA PRO A 223 17.78 -1.27 -1.97
C PRO A 223 16.32 -1.69 -1.85
N ASN A 224 15.70 -1.35 -0.74
CA ASN A 224 14.25 -1.45 -0.58
C ASN A 224 13.54 -0.44 -1.49
N THR A 225 12.40 -0.86 -2.01
CA THR A 225 11.52 -0.08 -2.88
C THR A 225 10.11 -0.01 -2.31
N GLY A 226 9.20 0.64 -3.04
CA GLY A 226 7.77 0.56 -2.76
C GLY A 226 7.13 -0.79 -3.11
N GLY A 227 7.87 -1.69 -3.75
CA GLY A 227 7.44 -3.00 -4.25
C GLY A 227 7.69 -3.14 -5.75
N MET A 228 8.33 -4.25 -6.13
CA MET A 228 8.67 -4.56 -7.52
C MET A 228 7.70 -5.57 -8.15
N GLY A 229 6.73 -6.00 -7.41
CA GLY A 229 5.68 -6.92 -7.83
C GLY A 229 4.98 -7.53 -6.64
N ALA A 230 3.82 -8.10 -6.90
CA ALA A 230 3.02 -8.79 -5.90
C ALA A 230 2.15 -9.86 -6.55
N PHE A 231 1.73 -10.83 -5.77
CA PHE A 231 0.81 -11.85 -6.20
C PHE A 231 -0.19 -12.21 -5.10
N CYS A 232 -1.30 -12.78 -5.47
CA CYS A 232 -2.34 -13.29 -4.57
C CYS A 232 -3.04 -14.53 -5.17
N PRO A 233 -3.54 -15.46 -4.30
CA PRO A 233 -3.26 -15.57 -2.88
C PRO A 233 -1.85 -16.11 -2.59
N SER A 234 -1.36 -15.87 -1.36
CA SER A 234 -0.09 -16.47 -0.91
C SER A 234 -0.29 -17.94 -0.54
N PRO A 235 0.52 -18.87 -1.08
CA PRO A 235 0.45 -20.27 -0.69
C PRO A 235 0.92 -20.54 0.75
N LYS A 236 1.63 -19.58 1.35
CA LYS A 236 2.10 -19.67 2.73
C LYS A 236 1.05 -19.28 3.77
N TYR A 237 -0.01 -18.62 3.35
CA TYR A 237 -1.11 -18.19 4.21
C TYR A 237 -2.21 -19.27 4.24
N THR A 238 -2.04 -20.25 5.12
CA THR A 238 -2.95 -21.38 5.26
C THR A 238 -4.24 -21.01 6.00
N PRO A 239 -5.32 -21.79 5.89
CA PRO A 239 -6.54 -21.55 6.66
C PRO A 239 -6.32 -21.52 8.18
N GLU A 240 -5.38 -22.28 8.71
CA GLU A 240 -5.02 -22.25 10.13
C GLU A 240 -4.37 -20.93 10.51
N ILE A 241 -3.42 -20.45 9.71
CA ILE A 241 -2.77 -19.13 9.92
C ILE A 241 -3.81 -18.03 9.80
N ALA A 242 -4.71 -18.10 8.82
CA ALA A 242 -5.78 -17.12 8.64
C ALA A 242 -6.68 -17.00 9.87
N ARG A 243 -7.08 -18.13 10.47
CA ARG A 243 -7.85 -18.15 11.71
C ARG A 243 -7.10 -17.52 12.87
N ARG A 244 -5.81 -17.87 13.05
CA ARG A 244 -4.97 -17.24 14.07
C ARG A 244 -4.82 -15.74 13.87
N CYS A 245 -4.60 -15.29 12.66
CA CYS A 245 -4.54 -13.86 12.34
C CYS A 245 -5.85 -13.15 12.68
N MET A 246 -6.99 -13.75 12.36
CA MET A 246 -8.30 -13.18 12.70
C MET A 246 -8.44 -13.02 14.22
N ASP A 247 -8.18 -14.08 14.98
CA ASP A 247 -8.43 -14.12 16.42
C ASP A 247 -7.38 -13.35 17.22
N GLU A 248 -6.11 -13.41 16.83
CA GLU A 248 -5.00 -12.86 17.60
C GLU A 248 -4.59 -11.44 17.14
N ILE A 249 -4.89 -11.04 15.89
CA ILE A 249 -4.40 -9.81 15.30
C ILE A 249 -5.54 -8.91 14.78
N PHE A 250 -6.35 -9.41 13.85
CA PHE A 250 -7.28 -8.55 13.09
C PHE A 250 -8.42 -8.00 13.97
N LEU A 251 -9.17 -8.87 14.61
CA LEU A 251 -10.25 -8.44 15.50
C LEU A 251 -9.72 -7.65 16.72
N PRO A 252 -8.62 -8.08 17.37
CA PRO A 252 -8.02 -7.26 18.43
C PRO A 252 -7.57 -5.87 17.97
N THR A 253 -7.08 -5.70 16.73
CA THR A 253 -6.70 -4.39 16.19
C THR A 253 -7.92 -3.46 16.05
N VAL A 254 -9.02 -3.95 15.49
CA VAL A 254 -10.25 -3.16 15.35
C VAL A 254 -10.80 -2.75 16.72
N ALA A 255 -10.87 -3.70 17.65
CA ALA A 255 -11.32 -3.44 19.01
C ALA A 255 -10.43 -2.43 19.76
N ALA A 256 -9.10 -2.54 19.56
CA ALA A 256 -8.14 -1.60 20.16
C ALA A 256 -8.33 -0.18 19.61
N MET A 257 -8.52 -0.01 18.32
CA MET A 257 -8.74 1.29 17.71
C MET A 257 -10.06 1.91 18.19
N GLN A 258 -11.12 1.13 18.35
CA GLN A 258 -12.38 1.60 18.96
C GLN A 258 -12.17 2.03 20.41
N ALA A 259 -11.47 1.22 21.20
CA ALA A 259 -11.22 1.49 22.62
C ALA A 259 -10.37 2.77 22.83
N GLU A 260 -9.50 3.10 21.88
CA GLU A 260 -8.72 4.35 21.88
C GLU A 260 -9.53 5.57 21.37
N GLY A 261 -10.82 5.40 21.04
CA GLY A 261 -11.63 6.46 20.46
C GLY A 261 -11.24 6.84 19.01
N ARG A 262 -10.62 5.91 18.29
CA ARG A 262 -10.12 6.07 16.93
C ARG A 262 -10.69 4.99 15.98
N PRO A 263 -12.01 4.88 15.84
CA PRO A 263 -12.60 3.85 15.00
C PRO A 263 -12.06 3.98 13.58
N PHE A 264 -11.66 2.85 12.98
CA PHE A 264 -11.03 2.81 11.68
C PHE A 264 -12.03 2.43 10.60
N LYS A 265 -12.26 3.32 9.63
CA LYS A 265 -13.04 3.03 8.42
C LYS A 265 -12.12 3.10 7.19
N GLY A 266 -12.14 2.07 6.36
CA GLY A 266 -11.29 2.01 5.17
C GLY A 266 -10.61 0.66 5.01
N VAL A 267 -9.37 0.67 4.57
CA VAL A 267 -8.54 -0.53 4.44
C VAL A 267 -7.40 -0.50 5.45
N ILE A 268 -7.32 -1.54 6.28
CA ILE A 268 -6.14 -1.80 7.10
C ILE A 268 -5.25 -2.79 6.35
N TYR A 269 -4.00 -2.43 6.18
CA TYR A 269 -2.96 -3.29 5.63
C TYR A 269 -2.18 -3.89 6.81
N PHE A 270 -2.21 -5.22 6.93
CA PHE A 270 -1.44 -5.97 7.90
C PHE A 270 -0.21 -6.56 7.21
N GLY A 271 0.97 -6.03 7.49
CA GLY A 271 2.24 -6.66 7.14
C GLY A 271 2.58 -7.69 8.22
N LEU A 272 2.68 -8.95 7.85
CA LEU A 272 2.82 -10.07 8.77
C LEU A 272 4.11 -10.83 8.52
N MET A 273 4.76 -11.27 9.62
CA MET A 273 5.82 -12.26 9.60
C MET A 273 5.28 -13.57 10.16
N LEU A 274 5.37 -14.65 9.39
CA LEU A 274 4.98 -15.97 9.83
C LEU A 274 6.14 -16.63 10.57
N THR A 275 6.27 -16.35 11.86
CA THR A 275 7.36 -16.86 12.69
C THR A 275 7.07 -18.28 13.17
N LYS A 276 8.08 -18.94 13.72
CA LYS A 276 7.92 -20.28 14.35
C LYS A 276 6.90 -20.29 15.49
N ASP A 277 6.69 -19.15 16.14
CA ASP A 277 5.77 -18.99 17.28
C ASP A 277 4.37 -18.54 16.84
N GLY A 278 4.18 -18.32 15.55
CA GLY A 278 2.93 -17.86 14.94
C GLY A 278 3.05 -16.53 14.20
N PRO A 279 1.94 -16.02 13.65
CA PRO A 279 1.95 -14.76 12.94
C PRO A 279 2.18 -13.59 13.88
N LYS A 280 3.01 -12.64 13.44
CA LYS A 280 3.28 -11.38 14.15
C LYS A 280 3.18 -10.20 13.19
N VAL A 281 2.70 -9.07 13.69
CA VAL A 281 2.62 -7.84 12.91
C VAL A 281 4.00 -7.23 12.74
N VAL A 282 4.40 -7.01 11.49
CA VAL A 282 5.60 -6.25 11.11
C VAL A 282 5.27 -4.75 11.11
N GLU A 283 4.17 -4.41 10.44
CA GLU A 283 3.69 -3.04 10.31
C GLU A 283 2.20 -2.99 9.96
N TYR A 284 1.58 -1.85 10.23
CA TYR A 284 0.28 -1.49 9.69
C TYR A 284 0.44 -0.42 8.62
N ASN A 285 -0.44 -0.45 7.62
CA ASN A 285 -0.71 0.71 6.79
C ASN A 285 -2.22 1.02 6.81
N ALA A 286 -2.57 2.28 6.69
CA ALA A 286 -3.94 2.79 6.85
C ALA A 286 -4.67 2.95 5.50
N ARG A 287 -4.27 2.19 4.49
CA ARG A 287 -4.71 2.34 3.10
C ARG A 287 -4.43 1.08 2.29
N PHE A 288 -4.95 1.03 1.07
CA PHE A 288 -4.58 0.02 0.10
C PHE A 288 -3.07 -0.03 -0.16
N GLY A 289 -2.51 -1.21 -0.40
CA GLY A 289 -1.12 -1.42 -0.79
C GLY A 289 -0.86 -1.09 -2.27
N ASP A 290 0.39 -0.87 -2.61
CA ASP A 290 0.86 -0.71 -3.98
C ASP A 290 2.25 -1.39 -4.11
N PRO A 291 2.38 -2.55 -4.80
CA PRO A 291 1.51 -3.03 -5.88
C PRO A 291 0.50 -4.14 -5.50
N GLU A 292 0.14 -4.34 -4.26
CA GLU A 292 -0.78 -5.42 -3.84
C GLU A 292 -2.20 -5.21 -4.36
N THR A 293 -2.66 -3.98 -4.46
CA THR A 293 -4.03 -3.64 -4.90
C THR A 293 -4.31 -4.11 -6.33
N GLN A 294 -3.34 -4.05 -7.22
CA GLN A 294 -3.50 -4.44 -8.62
C GLN A 294 -3.92 -5.90 -8.78
N PRO A 295 -3.21 -6.89 -8.23
CA PRO A 295 -3.66 -8.28 -8.31
C PRO A 295 -4.92 -8.54 -7.47
N LEU A 296 -5.06 -7.92 -6.30
CA LEU A 296 -6.24 -8.12 -5.44
C LEU A 296 -7.53 -7.67 -6.12
N LEU A 297 -7.58 -6.47 -6.67
CA LEU A 297 -8.79 -5.99 -7.35
C LEU A 297 -9.07 -6.71 -8.67
N SER A 298 -8.06 -7.29 -9.30
CA SER A 298 -8.25 -8.16 -10.47
C SER A 298 -8.96 -9.48 -10.10
N MET A 299 -8.82 -9.93 -8.85
CA MET A 299 -9.48 -11.12 -8.32
C MET A 299 -10.82 -10.82 -7.63
N LEU A 300 -11.13 -9.56 -7.36
CA LEU A 300 -12.39 -9.20 -6.70
C LEU A 300 -13.57 -9.36 -7.66
N ASP A 301 -14.59 -10.12 -7.24
CA ASP A 301 -15.83 -10.30 -8.00
C ASP A 301 -16.92 -9.30 -7.58
N THR A 302 -17.05 -9.04 -6.29
CA THR A 302 -18.02 -8.09 -5.75
C THR A 302 -17.75 -6.66 -6.23
N ASP A 303 -18.81 -5.90 -6.46
CA ASP A 303 -18.73 -4.47 -6.84
C ASP A 303 -18.00 -3.67 -5.75
N LEU A 304 -16.89 -3.02 -6.13
CA LEU A 304 -16.08 -2.24 -5.19
C LEU A 304 -16.84 -1.06 -4.60
N MET A 305 -17.76 -0.45 -5.36
CA MET A 305 -18.56 0.67 -4.86
C MET A 305 -19.50 0.21 -3.74
N ASP A 306 -20.08 -0.99 -3.84
CA ASP A 306 -20.90 -1.57 -2.77
C ASP A 306 -20.09 -1.77 -1.49
N ILE A 307 -18.85 -2.23 -1.62
CA ILE A 307 -17.96 -2.40 -0.48
C ILE A 307 -17.62 -1.06 0.16
N PHE A 308 -17.29 -0.05 -0.64
CA PHE A 308 -16.97 1.28 -0.13
C PHE A 308 -18.15 1.91 0.61
N GLN A 309 -19.36 1.80 0.06
CA GLN A 309 -20.56 2.28 0.72
C GLN A 309 -20.83 1.54 2.03
N ALA A 310 -20.71 0.21 2.05
CA ALA A 310 -20.89 -0.58 3.26
C ALA A 310 -19.89 -0.20 4.36
N CYS A 311 -18.63 0.08 4.00
CA CYS A 311 -17.64 0.56 4.97
C CYS A 311 -18.00 1.93 5.55
N VAL A 312 -18.45 2.86 4.72
CA VAL A 312 -18.83 4.21 5.17
C VAL A 312 -20.09 4.18 6.03
N ASP A 313 -21.06 3.35 5.64
CA ASP A 313 -22.36 3.24 6.31
C ASP A 313 -22.35 2.36 7.58
N GLY A 314 -21.25 1.62 7.83
CA GLY A 314 -21.15 0.70 8.96
C GLY A 314 -21.97 -0.58 8.80
N THR A 315 -22.14 -1.04 7.55
CA THR A 315 -22.96 -2.20 7.19
C THR A 315 -22.17 -3.32 6.51
N LEU A 316 -20.87 -3.36 6.74
CA LEU A 316 -19.97 -4.32 6.10
C LEU A 316 -20.32 -5.78 6.44
N ASP A 317 -20.86 -6.03 7.62
CA ASP A 317 -21.36 -7.34 8.06
C ASP A 317 -22.57 -7.86 7.29
N GLN A 318 -23.25 -6.98 6.55
CA GLN A 318 -24.43 -7.33 5.72
C GLN A 318 -24.07 -7.61 4.26
N LEU A 319 -22.80 -7.45 3.88
CA LEU A 319 -22.32 -7.63 2.52
C LEU A 319 -21.45 -8.88 2.41
N GLU A 320 -21.82 -9.80 1.52
CA GLU A 320 -20.97 -10.93 1.15
C GLU A 320 -19.98 -10.52 0.08
N ILE A 321 -18.67 -10.53 0.41
CA ILE A 321 -17.60 -10.20 -0.53
C ILE A 321 -17.10 -11.48 -1.19
N LYS A 322 -17.19 -11.54 -2.52
CA LYS A 322 -16.81 -12.70 -3.33
C LYS A 322 -15.56 -12.44 -4.13
N TRP A 323 -14.78 -13.49 -4.29
CA TRP A 323 -13.52 -13.50 -5.04
C TRP A 323 -13.59 -14.53 -6.16
N LYS A 324 -12.90 -14.25 -7.26
CA LYS A 324 -12.73 -15.19 -8.36
C LYS A 324 -11.81 -16.34 -7.94
N ASP A 325 -12.00 -17.49 -8.56
CA ASP A 325 -11.08 -18.62 -8.44
C ASP A 325 -9.76 -18.34 -9.16
N GLY A 326 -8.67 -18.98 -8.71
CA GLY A 326 -7.35 -18.86 -9.31
C GLY A 326 -6.43 -17.90 -8.56
N ALA A 327 -5.60 -17.20 -9.30
CA ALA A 327 -4.58 -16.31 -8.75
C ALA A 327 -4.34 -15.10 -9.65
N ALA A 328 -3.65 -14.10 -9.14
CA ALA A 328 -3.20 -12.94 -9.90
C ALA A 328 -1.76 -12.56 -9.54
N CYS A 329 -1.05 -12.01 -10.51
CA CYS A 329 0.33 -11.54 -10.36
C CYS A 329 0.51 -10.19 -11.05
N CYS A 330 1.18 -9.27 -10.38
CA CYS A 330 1.56 -7.96 -10.89
C CYS A 330 3.09 -7.86 -10.96
N ILE A 331 3.61 -7.52 -12.13
CA ILE A 331 5.03 -7.22 -12.37
C ILE A 331 5.19 -5.71 -12.52
N VAL A 332 6.02 -5.10 -11.68
CA VAL A 332 6.29 -3.66 -11.76
C VAL A 332 7.43 -3.41 -12.75
N LEU A 333 7.16 -2.57 -13.75
CA LEU A 333 8.18 -2.04 -14.67
C LEU A 333 8.59 -0.65 -14.16
N ALA A 334 9.87 -0.49 -13.85
CA ALA A 334 10.42 0.70 -13.22
C ALA A 334 11.43 1.41 -14.14
N SER A 335 11.65 2.69 -13.87
CA SER A 335 12.71 3.48 -14.45
C SER A 335 14.07 2.99 -13.97
N GLY A 336 15.08 3.00 -14.85
CA GLY A 336 16.44 2.60 -14.51
C GLY A 336 17.02 3.47 -13.40
N GLY A 337 17.57 2.83 -12.37
CA GLY A 337 18.11 3.51 -11.19
C GLY A 337 17.13 3.68 -10.04
N TYR A 338 15.84 3.43 -10.25
CA TYR A 338 14.85 3.39 -9.16
C TYR A 338 15.28 2.38 -8.07
N PRO A 339 15.18 2.66 -6.77
CA PRO A 339 14.53 3.82 -6.14
C PRO A 339 15.46 5.01 -5.84
N VAL A 340 16.73 4.96 -6.23
CA VAL A 340 17.74 5.94 -5.81
C VAL A 340 17.70 7.19 -6.69
N LYS A 341 18.01 7.04 -7.98
CA LYS A 341 18.02 8.13 -8.94
C LYS A 341 17.63 7.60 -10.32
N TYR A 342 16.70 8.26 -10.96
CA TYR A 342 16.22 7.90 -12.30
C TYR A 342 15.84 9.15 -13.08
N GLN A 343 15.78 8.98 -14.42
CA GLN A 343 15.26 9.98 -15.33
C GLN A 343 13.89 9.54 -15.84
N SER A 344 13.09 10.50 -16.28
CA SER A 344 11.74 10.29 -16.81
C SER A 344 11.51 11.13 -18.07
N GLY A 345 10.32 10.98 -18.67
CA GLY A 345 9.96 11.65 -19.92
C GLY A 345 10.21 10.80 -21.15
N TYR A 346 10.51 9.51 -20.98
CA TYR A 346 10.73 8.59 -22.09
C TYR A 346 9.42 8.01 -22.63
N PRO A 347 9.24 7.92 -23.96
CA PRO A 347 8.07 7.30 -24.56
C PRO A 347 8.03 5.79 -24.26
N ILE A 348 6.81 5.31 -23.99
CA ILE A 348 6.53 3.90 -23.73
C ILE A 348 5.88 3.29 -24.96
N SER A 349 6.44 2.18 -25.45
CA SER A 349 5.89 1.41 -26.55
C SER A 349 5.34 0.07 -26.10
N GLY A 350 4.46 -0.53 -26.92
CA GLY A 350 3.94 -1.88 -26.71
C GLY A 350 2.77 -1.99 -25.73
N LEU A 351 2.19 -0.87 -25.27
CA LEU A 351 1.08 -0.88 -24.34
C LEU A 351 -0.18 -1.54 -24.89
N GLU A 352 -0.49 -1.29 -26.17
CA GLU A 352 -1.65 -1.90 -26.83
C GLU A 352 -1.51 -3.43 -26.91
N GLU A 353 -0.34 -3.92 -27.33
CA GLU A 353 -0.08 -5.35 -27.42
C GLU A 353 -0.12 -6.03 -26.04
N ALA A 354 0.46 -5.40 -25.05
CA ALA A 354 0.41 -5.90 -23.66
C ALA A 354 -1.02 -5.93 -23.13
N GLY A 355 -1.82 -4.92 -23.43
CA GLY A 355 -3.22 -4.82 -23.01
C GLY A 355 -4.14 -5.92 -23.58
N LYS A 356 -3.73 -6.59 -24.66
CA LYS A 356 -4.42 -7.78 -25.19
C LYS A 356 -4.14 -9.04 -24.38
N LEU A 357 -3.05 -9.06 -23.61
CA LEU A 357 -2.57 -10.22 -22.85
C LEU A 357 -2.86 -10.11 -21.35
N ALA A 358 -2.87 -8.91 -20.81
CA ALA A 358 -3.05 -8.62 -19.38
C ALA A 358 -3.57 -7.20 -19.17
N THR A 359 -3.91 -6.87 -17.93
CA THR A 359 -4.24 -5.49 -17.56
C THR A 359 -2.98 -4.72 -17.21
N VAL A 360 -2.71 -3.62 -17.90
CA VAL A 360 -1.55 -2.77 -17.64
C VAL A 360 -1.99 -1.56 -16.83
N PHE A 361 -1.71 -1.57 -15.53
CA PHE A 361 -1.96 -0.42 -14.67
C PHE A 361 -0.81 0.57 -14.75
N HIS A 362 -1.14 1.85 -14.87
CA HIS A 362 -0.16 2.92 -14.90
C HIS A 362 0.10 3.47 -13.50
N ALA A 363 1.36 3.72 -13.20
CA ALA A 363 1.79 4.45 -12.01
C ALA A 363 2.43 5.79 -12.43
N GLY A 364 3.74 5.87 -12.52
CA GLY A 364 4.44 7.06 -12.97
C GLY A 364 4.39 7.23 -14.49
N THR A 365 3.24 7.64 -15.03
CA THR A 365 3.07 7.96 -16.44
C THR A 365 2.34 9.30 -16.63
N LYS A 366 2.56 9.91 -17.78
CA LYS A 366 1.83 11.09 -18.22
C LYS A 366 1.59 11.03 -19.73
N ILE A 367 0.63 11.81 -20.22
CA ILE A 367 0.41 11.97 -21.64
C ILE A 367 1.25 13.16 -22.13
N GLY A 368 2.07 12.96 -23.13
CA GLY A 368 2.84 14.00 -23.80
C GLY A 368 1.98 14.88 -24.71
N GLU A 369 2.54 15.98 -25.20
CA GLU A 369 1.87 16.93 -26.10
C GLU A 369 1.43 16.28 -27.42
N ASP A 370 2.16 15.28 -27.87
CA ASP A 370 1.87 14.47 -29.07
C ASP A 370 0.89 13.31 -28.81
N GLY A 371 0.38 13.18 -27.57
CA GLY A 371 -0.48 12.07 -27.15
C GLY A 371 0.25 10.79 -26.78
N ALA A 372 1.57 10.75 -26.85
CA ALA A 372 2.35 9.59 -26.42
C ALA A 372 2.34 9.43 -24.90
N VAL A 373 2.36 8.18 -24.42
CA VAL A 373 2.50 7.89 -23.00
C VAL A 373 3.99 7.95 -22.67
N LEU A 374 4.33 8.76 -21.67
CA LEU A 374 5.71 8.98 -21.23
C LEU A 374 5.89 8.49 -19.80
N THR A 375 7.11 8.03 -19.47
CA THR A 375 7.50 7.77 -18.10
C THR A 375 7.49 9.07 -17.29
N ALA A 376 7.01 9.01 -16.05
CA ALA A 376 6.90 10.18 -15.16
C ALA A 376 7.14 9.83 -13.68
N GLY A 377 7.81 8.73 -13.40
CA GLY A 377 8.08 8.30 -12.04
C GLY A 377 9.03 7.11 -11.97
N GLY A 378 9.32 6.66 -10.76
CA GLY A 378 10.20 5.52 -10.51
C GLY A 378 9.54 4.20 -10.88
N ARG A 379 8.39 3.88 -10.29
CA ARG A 379 7.54 2.78 -10.74
C ARG A 379 6.62 3.31 -11.83
N VAL A 380 6.67 2.70 -13.00
CA VAL A 380 6.02 3.22 -14.21
C VAL A 380 4.73 2.48 -14.52
N LEU A 381 4.79 1.15 -14.56
CA LEU A 381 3.66 0.29 -14.90
C LEU A 381 3.57 -0.90 -13.96
N GLY A 382 2.35 -1.40 -13.75
CA GLY A 382 2.08 -2.67 -13.09
C GLY A 382 1.35 -3.62 -14.06
N VAL A 383 2.08 -4.54 -14.66
CA VAL A 383 1.52 -5.52 -15.60
C VAL A 383 0.89 -6.66 -14.80
N THR A 384 -0.43 -6.76 -14.86
CA THR A 384 -1.20 -7.63 -13.96
C THR A 384 -2.03 -8.64 -14.75
N ALA A 385 -1.81 -9.91 -14.47
CA ALA A 385 -2.55 -11.00 -15.08
C ALA A 385 -3.23 -11.88 -14.03
N THR A 386 -4.38 -12.44 -14.38
CA THR A 386 -5.05 -13.50 -13.64
C THR A 386 -4.79 -14.84 -14.32
N GLY A 387 -4.80 -15.91 -13.54
CA GLY A 387 -4.61 -17.27 -14.04
C GLY A 387 -5.41 -18.29 -13.23
N LYS A 388 -5.50 -19.52 -13.75
CA LYS A 388 -6.16 -20.64 -13.04
C LYS A 388 -5.47 -21.00 -11.72
N ASP A 389 -4.17 -20.69 -11.64
CA ASP A 389 -3.32 -20.85 -10.48
C ASP A 389 -2.20 -19.81 -10.53
N LEU A 390 -1.34 -19.78 -9.52
CA LEU A 390 -0.26 -18.79 -9.41
C LEU A 390 0.77 -18.94 -10.54
N GLU A 391 1.13 -20.15 -10.93
CA GLU A 391 2.08 -20.41 -12.03
C GLU A 391 1.57 -19.83 -13.35
N ASP A 392 0.30 -20.06 -13.66
CA ASP A 392 -0.35 -19.52 -14.86
C ASP A 392 -0.43 -17.99 -14.83
N ALA A 393 -0.79 -17.40 -13.70
CA ALA A 393 -0.84 -15.95 -13.53
C ALA A 393 0.54 -15.29 -13.74
N ILE A 394 1.60 -15.86 -13.15
CA ILE A 394 2.97 -15.40 -13.32
C ILE A 394 3.41 -15.47 -14.77
N ALA A 395 3.18 -16.61 -15.43
CA ALA A 395 3.54 -16.82 -16.83
C ALA A 395 2.87 -15.80 -17.75
N LYS A 396 1.57 -15.56 -17.55
CA LYS A 396 0.80 -14.56 -18.32
C LYS A 396 1.27 -13.13 -18.07
N ALA A 397 1.57 -12.78 -16.84
CA ALA A 397 2.08 -11.44 -16.50
C ALA A 397 3.43 -11.18 -17.19
N TYR A 398 4.37 -12.10 -17.14
CA TYR A 398 5.65 -11.96 -17.82
C TYR A 398 5.52 -11.98 -19.36
N ALA A 399 4.61 -12.78 -19.91
CA ALA A 399 4.32 -12.75 -21.35
C ALA A 399 3.84 -11.35 -21.79
N ALA A 400 3.02 -10.69 -21.00
CA ALA A 400 2.52 -9.36 -21.27
C ALA A 400 3.57 -8.25 -21.07
N CYS A 401 4.64 -8.50 -20.32
CA CYS A 401 5.76 -7.56 -20.20
C CYS A 401 6.61 -7.48 -21.49
N LYS A 402 6.68 -8.56 -22.28
CA LYS A 402 7.58 -8.66 -23.42
C LYS A 402 7.41 -7.56 -24.49
N PRO A 403 6.18 -7.18 -24.91
CA PRO A 403 6.03 -6.12 -25.92
C PRO A 403 6.32 -4.72 -25.39
N ILE A 404 6.34 -4.50 -24.08
CA ILE A 404 6.54 -3.18 -23.48
C ILE A 404 8.02 -2.81 -23.49
N SER A 405 8.32 -1.57 -23.89
CA SER A 405 9.66 -1.03 -23.86
C SER A 405 9.66 0.47 -23.60
N PHE A 406 10.59 0.91 -22.79
CA PHE A 406 11.01 2.31 -22.64
C PHE A 406 12.48 2.36 -22.22
N GLN A 407 13.12 3.50 -22.42
CA GLN A 407 14.55 3.64 -22.14
C GLN A 407 14.87 3.34 -20.68
N ASP A 408 15.90 2.53 -20.47
CA ASP A 408 16.40 2.09 -19.14
C ASP A 408 15.35 1.34 -18.28
N MET A 409 14.40 0.69 -18.95
CA MET A 409 13.37 -0.11 -18.26
C MET A 409 14.01 -1.21 -17.41
N HIS A 410 13.56 -1.29 -16.14
CA HIS A 410 14.00 -2.31 -15.18
C HIS A 410 12.79 -3.03 -14.56
N PHE A 411 12.88 -4.34 -14.45
CA PHE A 411 11.94 -5.17 -13.69
C PHE A 411 12.61 -6.45 -13.19
N ARG A 412 12.06 -7.05 -12.16
CA ARG A 412 12.52 -8.32 -11.62
C ARG A 412 11.98 -9.48 -12.45
N THR A 413 12.80 -10.53 -12.61
CA THR A 413 12.44 -11.75 -13.34
C THR A 413 12.02 -12.90 -12.43
N ASP A 414 12.06 -12.70 -11.11
CA ASP A 414 11.80 -13.70 -10.08
C ASP A 414 10.55 -13.46 -9.26
N ILE A 415 9.66 -12.57 -9.69
CA ILE A 415 8.39 -12.31 -8.97
C ILE A 415 7.56 -13.60 -8.91
N GLY A 416 7.13 -13.95 -7.69
CA GLY A 416 6.36 -15.16 -7.43
C GLY A 416 7.16 -16.44 -7.29
N LYS A 417 8.46 -16.40 -7.48
CA LYS A 417 9.38 -17.49 -7.16
C LYS A 417 9.76 -17.37 -5.68
N VAL A 418 9.08 -18.11 -4.83
CA VAL A 418 9.21 -18.07 -3.37
C VAL A 418 9.78 -19.36 -2.83
#